data_536e9e31cb7adc9164f8d202809e05da
#
_entry.id   536e9e31cb7adc9164f8d202809e05da
#
_cell.length_a   1.000
_cell.length_b   1.000
_cell.length_c   1.000
_cell.angle_alpha   90.00
_cell.angle_beta   90.00
_cell.angle_gamma   90.00
#
_symmetry.space_group_name_H-M   'P 1'
#
loop_
_entity.id
_entity.type
_entity.pdbx_description
1 polymer ?
#
loop_
_entity_poly.entity_id
_entity_poly.type
_entity_poly.pdbx_seq_one_letter_code
_entity_poly.pdbx_strand_id
1 'polypeptide(L)'
;VQTAPCGPSRMSMYTSRYACSHRVLNNKVPLIDAHENMGVFLREAGYKPAQIGYHDYAVDPGILPDDDPRKKRPSYNNVQPGWDNILYHEYDSPEYFEDLRQKGYPEHLLNHDAIHKPNVPSEGPGDHLPLRYPAYYREEDCECRFVTNRAIDHISSSKENGWVLNINYIKPHPPNICSAPYNDMYDPADMPPAKRREEELQSEHPYLSRIYQNPKLTSDRDLRETQANYWGMITELDTSLGLLFQTLKDTDQWDETLILFSSDHGEYLGDHYLTGKGQLYDGTMRVPLIVRDPSSSADVTRSQHLDGFVESIDHAPTILEYLGVPIPRRFQGTSVLSRVRGSQDSKTEIYYEKDISGEVANIVPDPDLRLLWVVRDNDYKYVQFASEKIPPLLFDLRNDPDEYQNLANDPAYMPTVLIYCQKLLRWRMKHEDQRMAHWYEAHS
;
A
#
# COMPACT_ATOMS: atom_id res chain seq x y z
N VAL A 1 2.30 3.23 -6.22
CA VAL A 1 0.86 3.28 -5.86
C VAL A 1 0.22 4.54 -6.38
N GLN A 2 -1.13 4.57 -6.54
CA GLN A 2 -1.86 5.67 -7.19
C GLN A 2 -2.50 6.64 -6.20
N THR A 3 -2.52 6.28 -4.93
CA THR A 3 -3.08 7.09 -3.85
C THR A 3 -2.66 6.54 -2.49
N ALA A 4 -2.89 7.31 -1.42
CA ALA A 4 -2.75 6.93 -0.03
C ALA A 4 -3.83 7.64 0.81
N PRO A 5 -4.18 7.14 2.00
CA PRO A 5 -3.59 6.03 2.74
C PRO A 5 -4.08 4.63 2.30
N CYS A 6 -4.10 3.66 3.22
CA CYS A 6 -4.35 2.24 2.96
C CYS A 6 -5.65 1.97 2.19
N GLY A 7 -6.80 2.45 2.67
CA GLY A 7 -8.11 2.22 2.05
C GLY A 7 -8.18 2.65 0.59
N PRO A 8 -7.89 3.91 0.25
CA PRO A 8 -7.83 4.37 -1.15
C PRO A 8 -6.90 3.53 -2.02
N SER A 9 -5.68 3.26 -1.56
CA SER A 9 -4.71 2.46 -2.31
C SER A 9 -5.22 1.05 -2.57
N ARG A 10 -5.76 0.37 -1.55
CA ARG A 10 -6.34 -0.98 -1.68
C ARG A 10 -7.53 -0.98 -2.64
N MET A 11 -8.40 0.04 -2.59
CA MET A 11 -9.49 0.15 -3.55
C MET A 11 -8.96 0.32 -4.97
N SER A 12 -7.89 1.07 -5.19
CA SER A 12 -7.23 1.14 -6.50
C SER A 12 -6.73 -0.24 -6.95
N MET A 13 -6.09 -1.01 -6.08
CA MET A 13 -5.58 -2.35 -6.39
C MET A 13 -6.69 -3.33 -6.77
N TYR A 14 -7.79 -3.37 -6.00
CA TYR A 14 -8.87 -4.33 -6.22
C TYR A 14 -9.78 -3.98 -7.40
N THR A 15 -10.00 -2.69 -7.65
CA THR A 15 -10.87 -2.22 -8.74
C THR A 15 -10.11 -1.89 -10.02
N SER A 16 -8.77 -1.91 -9.98
CA SER A 16 -7.93 -1.45 -11.10
C SER A 16 -8.28 -0.05 -11.60
N ARG A 17 -8.65 0.85 -10.67
CA ARG A 17 -9.07 2.23 -10.99
C ARG A 17 -8.27 3.25 -10.18
N TYR A 18 -8.07 4.43 -10.78
CA TYR A 18 -7.54 5.59 -10.07
C TYR A 18 -8.56 6.13 -9.05
N ALA A 19 -8.06 6.86 -8.05
CA ALA A 19 -8.90 7.38 -6.98
C ALA A 19 -9.98 8.36 -7.49
N CYS A 20 -9.68 9.13 -8.54
CA CYS A 20 -10.65 9.99 -9.20
C CYS A 20 -11.85 9.23 -9.83
N SER A 21 -11.69 7.94 -10.09
CA SER A 21 -12.74 7.08 -10.66
C SER A 21 -13.50 6.29 -9.60
N HIS A 22 -12.80 5.70 -8.60
CA HIS A 22 -13.49 4.95 -7.54
C HIS A 22 -13.93 5.81 -6.35
N ARG A 23 -13.47 7.06 -6.25
CA ARG A 23 -13.89 8.09 -5.28
C ARG A 23 -13.56 7.83 -3.81
N VAL A 24 -12.83 6.78 -3.49
CA VAL A 24 -12.32 6.54 -2.14
C VAL A 24 -11.03 7.33 -1.99
N LEU A 25 -11.09 8.47 -1.29
CA LEU A 25 -9.97 9.41 -1.16
C LEU A 25 -9.31 9.37 0.23
N ASN A 26 -9.96 8.71 1.20
CA ASN A 26 -9.43 8.53 2.55
C ASN A 26 -9.93 7.22 3.17
N ASN A 27 -9.32 6.78 4.28
CA ASN A 27 -9.81 5.63 5.05
C ASN A 27 -11.25 5.86 5.52
N LYS A 28 -12.03 4.79 5.61
CA LYS A 28 -13.46 4.81 5.98
C LYS A 28 -14.41 5.46 4.95
N VAL A 29 -13.89 5.92 3.81
CA VAL A 29 -14.75 6.38 2.71
C VAL A 29 -15.30 5.15 2.00
N PRO A 30 -16.63 5.04 1.84
CA PRO A 30 -17.26 3.88 1.20
C PRO A 30 -16.91 3.76 -0.29
N LEU A 31 -16.69 2.53 -0.74
CA LEU A 31 -16.65 2.20 -2.16
C LEU A 31 -18.06 1.95 -2.67
N ILE A 32 -18.62 2.92 -3.41
CA ILE A 32 -20.01 2.86 -3.91
C ILE A 32 -20.19 1.71 -4.91
N ASP A 33 -19.23 1.55 -5.83
CA ASP A 33 -19.27 0.52 -6.88
C ASP A 33 -18.55 -0.77 -6.41
N ALA A 34 -18.88 -1.27 -5.22
CA ALA A 34 -18.17 -2.38 -4.59
C ALA A 34 -18.19 -3.68 -5.39
N HIS A 35 -19.18 -3.88 -6.25
CA HIS A 35 -19.26 -5.04 -7.14
C HIS A 35 -18.33 -4.95 -8.36
N GLU A 36 -17.64 -3.84 -8.56
CA GLU A 36 -16.69 -3.64 -9.64
C GLU A 36 -15.25 -3.90 -9.20
N ASN A 37 -15.02 -5.01 -8.53
CA ASN A 37 -13.72 -5.41 -8.05
C ASN A 37 -13.31 -6.79 -8.59
N MET A 38 -12.02 -7.07 -8.58
CA MET A 38 -11.42 -8.31 -9.08
C MET A 38 -12.09 -9.57 -8.51
N GLY A 39 -12.45 -9.58 -7.21
CA GLY A 39 -13.05 -10.74 -6.56
C GLY A 39 -14.40 -11.15 -7.18
N VAL A 40 -15.22 -10.18 -7.57
CA VAL A 40 -16.50 -10.46 -8.25
C VAL A 40 -16.25 -11.10 -9.61
N PHE A 41 -15.37 -10.53 -10.43
CA PHE A 41 -15.06 -11.08 -11.77
C PHE A 41 -14.44 -12.47 -11.70
N LEU A 42 -13.59 -12.73 -10.71
CA LEU A 42 -13.04 -14.06 -10.47
C LEU A 42 -14.14 -15.06 -10.09
N ARG A 43 -15.07 -14.65 -9.23
CA ARG A 43 -16.20 -15.52 -8.81
C ARG A 43 -17.15 -15.81 -9.98
N GLU A 44 -17.47 -14.83 -10.79
CA GLU A 44 -18.25 -14.99 -12.01
C GLU A 44 -17.60 -15.95 -13.02
N ALA A 45 -16.26 -15.97 -13.05
CA ALA A 45 -15.51 -16.92 -13.86
C ALA A 45 -15.34 -18.32 -13.22
N GLY A 46 -15.96 -18.56 -12.05
CA GLY A 46 -15.97 -19.86 -11.37
C GLY A 46 -14.85 -20.09 -10.37
N TYR A 47 -13.99 -19.09 -10.10
CA TYR A 47 -12.98 -19.18 -9.06
C TYR A 47 -13.57 -18.97 -7.66
N LYS A 48 -12.82 -19.35 -6.62
CA LYS A 48 -13.17 -19.16 -5.22
C LYS A 48 -12.17 -18.19 -4.56
N PRO A 49 -12.26 -16.88 -4.85
CA PRO A 49 -11.33 -15.93 -4.28
C PRO A 49 -11.59 -15.76 -2.78
N ALA A 50 -10.52 -15.82 -2.00
CA ALA A 50 -10.55 -15.71 -0.55
C ALA A 50 -9.58 -14.65 -0.04
N GLN A 51 -9.90 -14.04 1.11
CA GLN A 51 -9.07 -13.04 1.78
C GLN A 51 -8.73 -13.47 3.19
N ILE A 52 -7.48 -13.17 3.58
CA ILE A 52 -6.95 -13.37 4.94
C ILE A 52 -6.29 -12.06 5.37
N GLY A 53 -6.54 -11.65 6.61
CA GLY A 53 -5.85 -10.52 7.23
C GLY A 53 -6.58 -9.20 7.12
N TYR A 54 -5.85 -8.11 6.87
CA TYR A 54 -6.31 -6.73 6.88
C TYR A 54 -6.96 -6.33 5.55
N HIS A 55 -8.22 -5.89 5.56
CA HIS A 55 -8.98 -5.63 4.32
C HIS A 55 -9.13 -4.13 3.98
N ASP A 56 -9.36 -3.29 4.98
CA ASP A 56 -9.52 -1.82 4.86
C ASP A 56 -10.60 -1.41 3.83
N TYR A 57 -11.73 -2.08 3.87
CA TYR A 57 -12.88 -1.80 3.02
C TYR A 57 -14.05 -1.24 3.83
N ALA A 58 -14.56 -0.07 3.45
CA ALA A 58 -15.77 0.51 4.00
C ALA A 58 -16.98 0.23 3.10
N VAL A 59 -18.02 -0.34 3.68
CA VAL A 59 -19.27 -0.63 2.97
C VAL A 59 -20.07 0.65 2.76
N ASP A 60 -20.75 0.75 1.61
CA ASP A 60 -21.67 1.85 1.34
C ASP A 60 -22.87 1.78 2.32
N PRO A 61 -23.06 2.79 3.18
CA PRO A 61 -24.22 2.82 4.11
C PRO A 61 -25.57 2.89 3.38
N GLY A 62 -25.59 3.30 2.12
CA GLY A 62 -26.81 3.36 1.31
C GLY A 62 -27.43 1.99 0.99
N ILE A 63 -26.60 0.93 0.97
CA ILE A 63 -27.06 -0.43 0.69
C ILE A 63 -27.39 -1.24 1.95
N LEU A 64 -27.13 -0.69 3.15
CA LEU A 64 -27.36 -1.39 4.41
C LEU A 64 -28.81 -1.24 4.89
N PRO A 65 -29.36 -2.22 5.62
CA PRO A 65 -30.63 -2.08 6.33
C PRO A 65 -30.63 -0.88 7.29
N ASP A 66 -31.81 -0.31 7.56
CA ASP A 66 -31.91 0.92 8.38
C ASP A 66 -31.45 0.75 9.83
N ASP A 67 -31.54 -0.46 10.37
CA ASP A 67 -31.12 -0.85 11.71
C ASP A 67 -29.65 -1.31 11.79
N ASP A 68 -28.93 -1.39 10.67
CA ASP A 68 -27.54 -1.82 10.66
C ASP A 68 -26.64 -0.80 11.41
N PRO A 69 -25.89 -1.25 12.44
CA PRO A 69 -25.07 -0.38 13.25
C PRO A 69 -23.96 0.34 12.44
N ARG A 70 -23.53 -0.23 11.31
CA ARG A 70 -22.51 0.35 10.42
C ARG A 70 -22.98 1.66 9.75
N LYS A 71 -24.29 1.88 9.62
CA LYS A 71 -24.83 3.18 9.16
C LYS A 71 -24.46 4.33 10.09
N LYS A 72 -24.41 4.07 11.41
CA LYS A 72 -24.11 5.09 12.42
C LYS A 72 -22.63 5.25 12.71
N ARG A 73 -21.86 4.20 12.48
CA ARG A 73 -20.41 4.16 12.68
C ARG A 73 -19.76 3.45 11.49
N PRO A 74 -19.47 4.17 10.39
CA PRO A 74 -18.78 3.59 9.25
C PRO A 74 -17.50 2.88 9.71
N SER A 75 -17.45 1.59 9.46
CA SER A 75 -16.31 0.73 9.74
C SER A 75 -15.65 0.38 8.40
N TYR A 76 -14.33 0.36 8.37
CA TYR A 76 -13.57 -0.18 7.23
C TYR A 76 -13.21 -1.66 7.41
N ASN A 77 -13.80 -2.30 8.42
CA ASN A 77 -13.58 -3.70 8.77
C ASN A 77 -14.59 -4.61 8.05
N ASN A 78 -14.65 -4.51 6.72
CA ASN A 78 -15.57 -5.32 5.95
C ASN A 78 -14.83 -6.06 4.84
N VAL A 79 -15.43 -7.12 4.35
CA VAL A 79 -14.96 -7.89 3.21
C VAL A 79 -15.67 -7.40 1.95
N GLN A 80 -14.93 -7.19 0.90
CA GLN A 80 -15.49 -6.77 -0.38
C GLN A 80 -16.37 -7.88 -0.98
N PRO A 81 -17.44 -7.52 -1.73
CA PRO A 81 -18.19 -8.48 -2.51
C PRO A 81 -17.29 -9.35 -3.38
N GLY A 82 -17.68 -10.62 -3.53
CA GLY A 82 -16.93 -11.58 -4.35
C GLY A 82 -15.85 -12.36 -3.61
N TRP A 83 -15.37 -11.90 -2.46
CA TRP A 83 -14.34 -12.54 -1.66
C TRP A 83 -14.93 -13.35 -0.50
N ASP A 84 -14.40 -14.54 -0.23
CA ASP A 84 -14.66 -15.28 1.00
C ASP A 84 -13.70 -14.82 2.09
N ASN A 85 -14.21 -14.47 3.26
CA ASN A 85 -13.38 -14.11 4.40
C ASN A 85 -12.97 -15.36 5.17
N ILE A 86 -11.70 -15.71 5.15
CA ILE A 86 -11.14 -16.80 5.94
C ILE A 86 -10.74 -16.29 7.34
N LEU A 87 -10.10 -15.13 7.39
CA LEU A 87 -9.70 -14.48 8.63
C LEU A 87 -9.73 -12.97 8.43
N TYR A 88 -10.45 -12.28 9.30
CA TYR A 88 -10.32 -10.86 9.50
C TYR A 88 -9.30 -10.59 10.62
N HIS A 89 -8.21 -9.91 10.30
CA HIS A 89 -7.15 -9.60 11.26
C HIS A 89 -6.75 -8.14 11.18
N GLU A 90 -7.10 -7.40 12.22
CA GLU A 90 -6.78 -5.99 12.44
C GLU A 90 -6.57 -5.74 13.94
N TYR A 91 -6.59 -4.50 14.40
CA TYR A 91 -6.37 -4.12 15.80
C TYR A 91 -7.26 -4.90 16.81
N ASP A 92 -8.52 -5.14 16.46
CA ASP A 92 -9.47 -5.95 17.25
C ASP A 92 -9.61 -7.33 16.61
N SER A 93 -8.60 -8.17 16.77
CA SER A 93 -8.54 -9.51 16.18
C SER A 93 -8.86 -10.59 17.23
N PRO A 94 -10.16 -10.93 17.46
CA PRO A 94 -10.55 -11.85 18.51
C PRO A 94 -9.95 -13.24 18.33
N GLU A 95 -9.83 -13.74 17.10
CA GLU A 95 -9.21 -15.03 16.83
C GLU A 95 -7.73 -15.07 17.19
N TYR A 96 -6.98 -13.99 16.96
CA TYR A 96 -5.58 -13.90 17.34
C TYR A 96 -5.40 -13.87 18.86
N PHE A 97 -6.20 -13.07 19.55
CA PHE A 97 -6.13 -13.02 21.02
C PHE A 97 -6.59 -14.31 21.68
N GLU A 98 -7.55 -15.04 21.08
CA GLU A 98 -7.93 -16.37 21.54
C GLU A 98 -6.79 -17.39 21.34
N ASP A 99 -6.11 -17.36 20.20
CA ASP A 99 -4.92 -18.17 19.94
C ASP A 99 -3.82 -17.92 20.99
N LEU A 100 -3.53 -16.64 21.27
CA LEU A 100 -2.57 -16.27 22.33
C LEU A 100 -3.02 -16.72 23.72
N ARG A 101 -4.31 -16.63 24.03
CA ARG A 101 -4.87 -17.14 25.31
C ARG A 101 -4.65 -18.64 25.46
N GLN A 102 -4.90 -19.41 24.41
CA GLN A 102 -4.68 -20.87 24.42
C GLN A 102 -3.20 -21.24 24.55
N LYS A 103 -2.29 -20.38 24.11
CA LYS A 103 -0.86 -20.49 24.26
C LYS A 103 -0.33 -20.01 25.62
N GLY A 104 -1.23 -19.55 26.51
CA GLY A 104 -0.91 -19.17 27.89
C GLY A 104 -0.44 -17.74 28.10
N TYR A 105 -0.69 -16.84 27.15
CA TYR A 105 -0.40 -15.42 27.34
C TYR A 105 -1.32 -14.81 28.40
N PRO A 106 -0.81 -13.91 29.28
CA PRO A 106 -1.60 -13.27 30.31
C PRO A 106 -2.72 -12.39 29.75
N GLU A 107 -3.91 -12.40 30.37
CA GLU A 107 -5.09 -11.69 29.89
C GLU A 107 -4.85 -10.19 29.67
N HIS A 108 -4.01 -9.54 30.47
CA HIS A 108 -3.71 -8.11 30.32
C HIS A 108 -2.91 -7.77 29.05
N LEU A 109 -2.31 -8.77 28.37
CA LEU A 109 -1.62 -8.61 27.10
C LEU A 109 -2.53 -8.89 25.88
N LEU A 110 -3.73 -9.43 26.07
CA LEU A 110 -4.61 -9.87 25.00
C LEU A 110 -5.44 -8.72 24.39
N ASN A 111 -4.73 -7.69 23.98
CA ASN A 111 -5.24 -6.58 23.18
C ASN A 111 -4.10 -5.97 22.37
N HIS A 112 -4.45 -5.27 21.28
CA HIS A 112 -3.47 -4.72 20.34
C HIS A 112 -2.42 -3.83 21.01
N ASP A 113 -2.87 -2.87 21.82
CA ASP A 113 -1.96 -1.90 22.45
C ASP A 113 -1.00 -2.53 23.46
N ALA A 114 -1.42 -3.59 24.14
CA ALA A 114 -0.59 -4.23 25.16
C ALA A 114 0.42 -5.21 24.56
N ILE A 115 -0.02 -6.05 23.62
CA ILE A 115 0.85 -7.10 23.03
C ILE A 115 1.96 -6.51 22.16
N HIS A 116 1.74 -5.34 21.57
CA HIS A 116 2.71 -4.61 20.75
C HIS A 116 3.53 -3.58 21.54
N LYS A 117 3.49 -3.60 22.87
CA LYS A 117 4.45 -2.84 23.67
C LYS A 117 5.81 -3.52 23.72
N PRO A 118 6.89 -2.74 23.81
CA PRO A 118 8.20 -3.29 24.06
C PRO A 118 8.28 -3.92 25.46
N ASN A 119 8.81 -5.12 25.55
CA ASN A 119 9.05 -5.82 26.81
C ASN A 119 10.36 -5.31 27.46
N VAL A 120 10.29 -4.08 27.95
CA VAL A 120 11.43 -3.40 28.57
C VAL A 120 11.73 -4.03 29.93
N PRO A 121 13.02 -4.32 30.27
CA PRO A 121 13.39 -4.78 31.59
C PRO A 121 12.96 -3.81 32.71
N SER A 122 12.78 -4.36 33.92
CA SER A 122 12.37 -3.58 35.10
C SER A 122 13.36 -2.48 35.48
N GLU A 123 14.64 -2.65 35.13
CA GLU A 123 15.71 -1.68 35.33
C GLU A 123 15.63 -0.50 34.35
N GLY A 124 14.73 -0.55 33.39
CA GLY A 124 14.53 0.46 32.33
C GLY A 124 15.25 0.14 31.03
N PRO A 125 15.13 1.01 30.01
CA PRO A 125 15.63 0.75 28.65
C PRO A 125 17.13 0.89 28.48
N GLY A 126 17.89 1.28 29.54
CA GLY A 126 19.33 1.49 29.40
C GLY A 126 19.66 2.56 28.35
N ASP A 127 20.62 2.26 27.47
CA ASP A 127 21.07 3.17 26.42
C ASP A 127 20.26 3.04 25.11
N HIS A 128 19.26 2.16 25.04
CA HIS A 128 18.42 1.94 23.87
C HIS A 128 17.08 2.69 23.96
N LEU A 129 16.47 2.98 22.80
CA LEU A 129 15.04 3.37 22.80
C LEU A 129 14.19 2.16 23.20
N PRO A 130 13.04 2.40 23.88
CA PRO A 130 12.15 1.29 24.26
C PRO A 130 11.77 0.37 23.12
N LEU A 131 11.61 0.88 21.88
CA LEU A 131 11.27 0.10 20.70
C LEU A 131 12.33 -0.94 20.29
N ARG A 132 13.56 -0.82 20.80
CA ARG A 132 14.61 -1.85 20.57
C ARG A 132 14.42 -3.12 21.39
N TYR A 133 13.55 -3.09 22.40
CA TYR A 133 13.19 -4.31 23.13
C TYR A 133 12.14 -5.10 22.33
N PRO A 134 12.16 -6.45 22.42
CA PRO A 134 11.20 -7.27 21.67
C PRO A 134 9.78 -7.01 22.14
N ALA A 135 8.81 -7.28 21.29
CA ALA A 135 7.41 -7.36 21.68
C ALA A 135 7.19 -8.46 22.75
N TYR A 136 6.01 -8.45 23.38
CA TYR A 136 5.67 -9.49 24.35
C TYR A 136 5.40 -10.86 23.74
N TYR A 137 5.06 -10.93 22.45
CA TYR A 137 4.87 -12.21 21.76
C TYR A 137 6.21 -12.81 21.30
N ARG A 138 6.23 -14.12 21.18
CA ARG A 138 7.36 -14.87 20.61
C ARG A 138 7.27 -14.86 19.08
N GLU A 139 8.34 -15.20 18.38
CA GLU A 139 8.39 -15.30 16.91
C GLU A 139 7.25 -16.14 16.34
N GLU A 140 7.08 -17.36 16.88
CA GLU A 140 6.06 -18.30 16.43
C GLU A 140 4.62 -17.88 16.75
N ASP A 141 4.43 -16.83 17.54
CA ASP A 141 3.14 -16.30 17.98
C ASP A 141 2.87 -14.88 17.44
N CYS A 142 3.76 -14.34 16.61
CA CYS A 142 3.57 -13.02 16.01
C CYS A 142 2.38 -13.02 15.03
N GLU A 143 1.81 -11.83 14.79
CA GLU A 143 0.69 -11.65 13.86
C GLU A 143 0.98 -12.19 12.46
N CYS A 144 2.21 -11.97 11.93
CA CYS A 144 2.59 -12.49 10.62
C CYS A 144 2.52 -14.02 10.58
N ARG A 145 3.00 -14.69 11.64
CA ARG A 145 2.93 -16.14 11.75
C ARG A 145 1.49 -16.64 11.87
N PHE A 146 0.66 -15.95 12.65
CA PHE A 146 -0.76 -16.28 12.79
C PHE A 146 -1.52 -16.21 11.47
N VAL A 147 -1.36 -15.10 10.73
CA VAL A 147 -1.95 -14.91 9.39
C VAL A 147 -1.43 -15.96 8.40
N THR A 148 -0.11 -16.23 8.42
CA THR A 148 0.52 -17.24 7.56
C THR A 148 -0.01 -18.65 7.86
N ASN A 149 -0.20 -19.02 9.11
CA ASN A 149 -0.74 -20.34 9.49
C ASN A 149 -2.15 -20.52 8.91
N ARG A 150 -3.02 -19.49 8.94
CA ARG A 150 -4.35 -19.54 8.30
C ARG A 150 -4.27 -19.70 6.79
N ALA A 151 -3.29 -19.07 6.16
CA ALA A 151 -3.05 -19.24 4.72
C ALA A 151 -2.55 -20.67 4.40
N ILE A 152 -1.66 -21.22 5.20
CA ILE A 152 -1.17 -22.60 5.11
C ILE A 152 -2.32 -23.60 5.26
N ASP A 153 -3.19 -23.43 6.25
CA ASP A 153 -4.36 -24.29 6.46
C ASP A 153 -5.27 -24.28 5.22
N HIS A 154 -5.52 -23.09 4.66
CA HIS A 154 -6.33 -22.93 3.46
C HIS A 154 -5.69 -23.62 2.25
N ILE A 155 -4.43 -23.39 1.96
CA ILE A 155 -3.69 -23.96 0.83
C ILE A 155 -3.64 -25.50 0.95
N SER A 156 -3.35 -26.01 2.16
CA SER A 156 -3.24 -27.45 2.42
C SER A 156 -4.58 -28.17 2.28
N SER A 157 -5.68 -27.52 2.59
CA SER A 157 -7.03 -28.07 2.44
C SER A 157 -7.62 -27.89 1.04
N SER A 158 -7.06 -27.01 0.22
CA SER A 158 -7.53 -26.70 -1.13
C SER A 158 -6.96 -27.70 -2.14
N LYS A 159 -7.58 -28.88 -2.27
CA LYS A 159 -7.16 -29.92 -3.21
C LYS A 159 -7.63 -29.70 -4.65
N GLU A 160 -8.49 -28.72 -4.86
CA GLU A 160 -9.04 -28.38 -6.17
C GLU A 160 -8.25 -27.20 -6.77
N ASN A 161 -7.90 -27.31 -8.04
CA ASN A 161 -7.32 -26.20 -8.80
C ASN A 161 -8.32 -25.03 -8.89
N GLY A 162 -7.80 -23.80 -8.90
CA GLY A 162 -8.61 -22.61 -9.14
C GLY A 162 -8.91 -21.75 -7.90
N TRP A 163 -8.15 -21.91 -6.81
CA TRP A 163 -8.20 -20.96 -5.70
C TRP A 163 -7.43 -19.67 -6.02
N VAL A 164 -7.92 -18.57 -5.49
CA VAL A 164 -7.23 -17.26 -5.47
C VAL A 164 -7.20 -16.78 -4.04
N LEU A 165 -6.02 -16.55 -3.49
CA LEU A 165 -5.84 -16.16 -2.11
C LEU A 165 -5.15 -14.80 -2.02
N ASN A 166 -5.81 -13.83 -1.40
CA ASN A 166 -5.25 -12.53 -1.06
C ASN A 166 -4.89 -12.51 0.43
N ILE A 167 -3.60 -12.42 0.73
CA ILE A 167 -3.08 -12.41 2.10
C ILE A 167 -2.61 -10.99 2.41
N ASN A 168 -3.19 -10.39 3.44
CA ASN A 168 -2.90 -9.03 3.85
C ASN A 168 -2.25 -9.02 5.24
N TYR A 169 -0.97 -8.75 5.28
CA TYR A 169 -0.23 -8.55 6.51
C TYR A 169 -0.33 -7.10 6.97
N ILE A 170 -0.37 -6.87 8.28
CA ILE A 170 -0.31 -5.51 8.85
C ILE A 170 1.12 -5.02 8.83
N LYS A 171 2.08 -5.85 9.23
CA LYS A 171 3.51 -5.48 9.22
C LYS A 171 4.01 -5.19 7.79
N PRO A 172 4.86 -4.18 7.67
CA PRO A 172 5.57 -3.38 8.69
C PRO A 172 4.86 -2.09 9.14
N HIS A 173 3.51 -2.04 9.17
CA HIS A 173 2.77 -0.89 9.73
C HIS A 173 3.13 -0.64 11.21
N PRO A 174 3.22 0.62 11.68
CA PRO A 174 3.42 0.91 13.10
C PRO A 174 2.36 0.25 14.01
N PRO A 175 2.72 -0.07 15.27
CA PRO A 175 3.97 0.29 15.96
C PRO A 175 5.17 -0.48 15.44
N ASN A 176 6.33 0.23 15.32
CA ASN A 176 7.57 -0.35 14.79
C ASN A 176 8.19 -1.29 15.81
N ILE A 177 7.61 -2.46 15.99
CA ILE A 177 8.03 -3.46 16.97
C ILE A 177 7.97 -4.86 16.38
N CYS A 178 8.95 -5.70 16.73
CA CYS A 178 9.02 -7.10 16.35
C CYS A 178 9.42 -7.97 17.53
N SER A 179 9.29 -9.29 17.38
CA SER A 179 9.73 -10.26 18.37
C SER A 179 11.26 -10.41 18.37
N ALA A 180 11.80 -11.05 19.41
CA ALA A 180 13.15 -11.59 19.36
C ALA A 180 13.18 -12.77 18.36
N PRO A 181 14.27 -12.95 17.56
CA PRO A 181 15.52 -12.17 17.57
C PRO A 181 15.51 -10.91 16.67
N TYR A 182 14.44 -10.63 15.95
CA TYR A 182 14.40 -9.61 14.90
C TYR A 182 14.61 -8.18 15.41
N ASN A 183 14.23 -7.91 16.67
CA ASN A 183 14.40 -6.59 17.31
C ASN A 183 15.87 -6.15 17.44
N ASP A 184 16.80 -7.11 17.46
CA ASP A 184 18.24 -6.85 17.63
C ASP A 184 19.10 -7.35 16.45
N MET A 185 18.46 -7.73 15.35
CA MET A 185 19.12 -8.32 14.18
C MET A 185 19.96 -7.31 13.39
N TYR A 186 19.58 -6.05 13.41
CA TYR A 186 20.22 -4.98 12.64
C TYR A 186 20.85 -3.96 13.55
N ASP A 187 22.15 -3.64 13.32
CA ASP A 187 22.85 -2.58 14.04
C ASP A 187 22.34 -1.19 13.56
N PRO A 188 21.85 -0.33 14.46
CA PRO A 188 21.50 1.03 14.09
C PRO A 188 22.63 1.83 13.42
N ALA A 189 23.89 1.50 13.72
CA ALA A 189 25.05 2.16 13.09
C ALA A 189 25.14 1.89 11.57
N ASP A 190 24.62 0.76 11.12
CA ASP A 190 24.64 0.34 9.71
C ASP A 190 23.44 0.89 8.91
N MET A 191 22.49 1.58 9.55
CA MET A 191 21.32 2.10 8.87
C MET A 191 21.67 3.26 7.94
N PRO A 192 21.06 3.31 6.74
CA PRO A 192 21.31 4.39 5.79
C PRO A 192 20.85 5.73 6.36
N PRO A 193 21.53 6.84 5.99
CA PRO A 193 21.06 8.18 6.33
C PRO A 193 19.71 8.44 5.64
N ALA A 194 18.83 9.18 6.31
CA ALA A 194 17.61 9.66 5.68
C ALA A 194 17.92 10.72 4.61
N LYS A 195 17.11 10.73 3.57
CA LYS A 195 17.14 11.72 2.48
C LYS A 195 16.44 12.98 2.97
N ARG A 196 17.17 13.90 3.57
CA ARG A 196 16.61 15.15 4.12
C ARG A 196 17.67 16.25 4.23
N ARG A 197 17.22 17.50 4.14
CA ARG A 197 18.07 18.70 4.28
C ARG A 197 17.41 19.70 5.22
N GLU A 198 18.18 20.42 6.02
CA GLU A 198 17.64 21.39 7.00
C GLU A 198 16.86 22.53 6.33
N GLU A 199 17.18 22.87 5.09
CA GLU A 199 16.51 23.90 4.31
C GLU A 199 15.04 23.57 4.04
N GLU A 200 14.66 22.29 4.02
CA GLU A 200 13.26 21.85 3.83
C GLU A 200 12.35 22.38 4.97
N LEU A 201 12.89 22.42 6.20
CA LEU A 201 12.15 22.91 7.38
C LEU A 201 11.86 24.42 7.32
N GLN A 202 12.53 25.14 6.41
CA GLN A 202 12.36 26.58 6.19
C GLN A 202 11.51 26.88 4.95
N SER A 203 10.88 25.87 4.38
CA SER A 203 10.08 26.05 3.14
C SER A 203 8.92 27.04 3.37
N GLU A 204 8.85 28.07 2.52
CA GLU A 204 7.74 29.02 2.48
C GLU A 204 6.56 28.55 1.61
N HIS A 205 6.71 27.42 0.92
CA HIS A 205 5.63 26.88 0.11
C HIS A 205 4.44 26.47 0.98
N PRO A 206 3.20 26.92 0.71
CA PRO A 206 2.06 26.76 1.61
C PRO A 206 1.77 25.31 2.03
N TYR A 207 1.98 24.34 1.15
CA TYR A 207 1.81 22.93 1.49
C TYR A 207 3.04 22.35 2.21
N LEU A 208 4.25 22.59 1.68
CA LEU A 208 5.46 22.03 2.27
C LEU A 208 5.71 22.50 3.69
N SER A 209 5.48 23.80 3.97
CA SER A 209 5.57 24.34 5.33
C SER A 209 4.64 23.62 6.31
N ARG A 210 3.52 23.08 5.85
CA ARG A 210 2.56 22.33 6.70
C ARG A 210 3.04 20.93 7.00
N ILE A 211 3.52 20.21 6.00
CA ILE A 211 4.01 18.83 6.22
C ILE A 211 5.28 18.81 7.06
N TYR A 212 6.08 19.88 7.04
CA TYR A 212 7.29 20.02 7.85
C TYR A 212 7.08 20.70 9.22
N GLN A 213 5.86 21.09 9.55
CA GLN A 213 5.57 21.80 10.81
C GLN A 213 5.94 21.00 12.07
N ASN A 214 5.83 19.66 11.99
CA ASN A 214 6.17 18.75 13.07
C ASN A 214 7.16 17.68 12.56
N PRO A 215 8.43 18.05 12.40
CA PRO A 215 9.43 17.14 11.85
C PRO A 215 9.58 15.91 12.74
N LYS A 216 9.71 14.74 12.10
CA LYS A 216 9.82 13.44 12.78
C LYS A 216 11.26 12.91 12.72
N LEU A 217 11.59 12.05 13.68
CA LEU A 217 12.87 11.37 13.75
C LEU A 217 14.06 12.33 13.57
N THR A 218 14.00 13.48 14.24
CA THR A 218 14.98 14.58 14.09
C THR A 218 16.36 14.21 14.64
N SER A 219 16.41 13.35 15.68
CA SER A 219 17.68 12.83 16.20
C SER A 219 18.17 11.67 15.33
N ASP A 220 19.46 11.63 15.06
CA ASP A 220 20.10 10.54 14.29
C ASP A 220 19.94 9.20 15.00
N ARG A 221 19.98 9.19 16.31
CA ARG A 221 19.75 8.00 17.13
C ARG A 221 18.34 7.44 16.93
N ASP A 222 17.30 8.28 17.10
CA ASP A 222 15.90 7.85 16.98
C ASP A 222 15.62 7.33 15.56
N LEU A 223 16.18 8.01 14.55
CA LEU A 223 16.09 7.59 13.16
C LEU A 223 16.65 6.19 12.95
N ARG A 224 17.91 5.97 13.33
CA ARG A 224 18.62 4.71 13.07
C ARG A 224 18.03 3.55 13.85
N GLU A 225 17.66 3.76 15.12
CA GLU A 225 17.00 2.73 15.92
C GLU A 225 15.62 2.35 15.34
N THR A 226 14.85 3.33 14.85
CA THR A 226 13.56 3.09 14.19
C THR A 226 13.74 2.32 12.87
N GLN A 227 14.72 2.69 12.05
CA GLN A 227 15.04 2.00 10.80
C GLN A 227 15.48 0.56 11.04
N ALA A 228 16.37 0.32 11.99
CA ALA A 228 16.84 -1.02 12.33
C ALA A 228 15.67 -1.93 12.78
N ASN A 229 14.77 -1.39 13.60
CA ASN A 229 13.59 -2.13 14.03
C ASN A 229 12.58 -2.37 12.89
N TYR A 230 12.41 -1.40 11.99
CA TYR A 230 11.59 -1.58 10.79
C TYR A 230 12.14 -2.70 9.86
N TRP A 231 13.45 -2.79 9.70
CA TRP A 231 14.09 -3.89 8.96
C TRP A 231 13.88 -5.22 9.66
N GLY A 232 13.93 -5.25 11.01
CA GLY A 232 13.57 -6.42 11.80
C GLY A 232 12.14 -6.90 11.54
N MET A 233 11.17 -5.97 11.49
CA MET A 233 9.77 -6.29 11.17
C MET A 233 9.63 -6.90 9.76
N ILE A 234 10.38 -6.40 8.78
CA ILE A 234 10.37 -6.95 7.41
C ILE A 234 10.93 -8.38 7.43
N THR A 235 12.01 -8.63 8.18
CA THR A 235 12.61 -9.98 8.26
C THR A 235 11.70 -10.96 9.00
N GLU A 236 10.99 -10.52 10.03
CA GLU A 236 9.97 -11.34 10.71
C GLU A 236 8.83 -11.74 9.74
N LEU A 237 8.40 -10.82 8.88
CA LEU A 237 7.43 -11.11 7.81
C LEU A 237 8.02 -12.08 6.77
N ASP A 238 9.24 -11.83 6.30
CA ASP A 238 9.92 -12.67 5.29
C ASP A 238 10.08 -14.12 5.78
N THR A 239 10.42 -14.31 7.06
CA THR A 239 10.48 -15.63 7.68
C THR A 239 9.11 -16.34 7.63
N SER A 240 8.03 -15.62 7.89
CA SER A 240 6.68 -16.16 7.80
C SER A 240 6.30 -16.51 6.36
N LEU A 241 6.67 -15.69 5.36
CA LEU A 241 6.49 -15.98 3.93
C LEU A 241 7.28 -17.22 3.49
N GLY A 242 8.47 -17.44 4.06
CA GLY A 242 9.27 -18.63 3.80
C GLY A 242 8.50 -19.93 4.09
N LEU A 243 7.71 -19.97 5.18
CA LEU A 243 6.86 -21.12 5.51
C LEU A 243 5.73 -21.32 4.51
N LEU A 244 5.10 -20.22 4.07
CA LEU A 244 4.07 -20.26 3.06
C LEU A 244 4.60 -20.84 1.74
N PHE A 245 5.77 -20.38 1.30
CA PHE A 245 6.41 -20.88 0.08
C PHE A 245 6.85 -22.34 0.21
N GLN A 246 7.31 -22.76 1.40
CA GLN A 246 7.61 -24.15 1.65
C GLN A 246 6.35 -25.02 1.56
N THR A 247 5.22 -24.56 2.11
CA THR A 247 3.93 -25.27 1.99
C THR A 247 3.51 -25.46 0.52
N LEU A 248 3.64 -24.44 -0.32
CA LEU A 248 3.35 -24.59 -1.75
C LEU A 248 4.21 -25.68 -2.41
N LYS A 249 5.48 -25.81 -1.99
CA LYS A 249 6.38 -26.86 -2.49
C LYS A 249 5.99 -28.24 -1.98
N ASP A 250 5.70 -28.35 -0.68
CA ASP A 250 5.36 -29.62 -0.01
C ASP A 250 3.99 -30.18 -0.48
N THR A 251 3.15 -29.32 -1.02
CA THR A 251 1.84 -29.68 -1.55
C THR A 251 1.79 -29.76 -3.09
N ASP A 252 2.95 -29.69 -3.74
CA ASP A 252 3.12 -29.72 -5.22
C ASP A 252 2.39 -28.58 -5.97
N GLN A 253 2.10 -27.47 -5.28
CA GLN A 253 1.41 -26.32 -5.88
C GLN A 253 2.36 -25.19 -6.32
N TRP A 254 3.65 -25.28 -5.98
CA TRP A 254 4.62 -24.23 -6.29
C TRP A 254 4.71 -23.92 -7.77
N ASP A 255 4.79 -24.93 -8.63
CA ASP A 255 4.99 -24.74 -10.07
C ASP A 255 3.69 -24.46 -10.84
N GLU A 256 2.57 -24.30 -10.14
CA GLU A 256 1.28 -23.93 -10.72
C GLU A 256 0.75 -22.58 -10.19
N THR A 257 1.43 -21.99 -9.21
CA THR A 257 0.95 -20.79 -8.52
C THR A 257 1.64 -19.52 -9.03
N LEU A 258 0.86 -18.58 -9.56
CA LEU A 258 1.28 -17.19 -9.72
C LEU A 258 1.40 -16.55 -8.34
N ILE A 259 2.53 -15.94 -8.03
CA ILE A 259 2.74 -15.17 -6.80
C ILE A 259 2.99 -13.72 -7.16
N LEU A 260 2.22 -12.82 -6.56
CA LEU A 260 2.39 -11.39 -6.67
C LEU A 260 2.56 -10.82 -5.25
N PHE A 261 3.74 -10.27 -4.95
CA PHE A 261 4.05 -9.63 -3.67
C PHE A 261 4.20 -8.14 -3.87
N SER A 262 3.48 -7.35 -3.07
CA SER A 262 3.53 -5.89 -3.12
C SER A 262 3.13 -5.28 -1.77
N SER A 263 3.06 -3.93 -1.72
CA SER A 263 2.52 -3.17 -0.60
C SER A 263 1.47 -2.18 -1.09
N ASP A 264 0.58 -1.79 -0.20
CA ASP A 264 -0.47 -0.79 -0.47
C ASP A 264 0.06 0.64 -0.48
N HIS A 265 1.15 0.95 0.22
CA HIS A 265 1.90 2.21 0.18
C HIS A 265 3.30 2.01 0.75
N GLY A 266 4.16 3.01 0.57
CA GLY A 266 5.48 3.05 1.17
C GLY A 266 5.47 3.67 2.58
N GLU A 267 6.67 3.94 3.09
CA GLU A 267 6.96 4.54 4.40
C GLU A 267 8.15 5.48 4.26
N TYR A 268 8.07 6.67 4.84
CA TYR A 268 9.16 7.65 4.74
C TYR A 268 10.36 7.34 5.63
N LEU A 269 10.15 6.79 6.81
CA LEU A 269 11.23 6.45 7.77
C LEU A 269 12.26 7.58 7.99
N GLY A 270 11.81 8.82 8.05
CA GLY A 270 12.64 9.99 8.29
C GLY A 270 13.08 10.75 7.03
N ASP A 271 12.87 10.21 5.83
CA ASP A 271 13.07 10.95 4.59
C ASP A 271 12.20 12.21 4.62
N HIS A 272 12.76 13.34 4.19
CA HIS A 272 12.11 14.65 4.24
C HIS A 272 11.54 15.02 5.64
N TYR A 273 12.13 14.52 6.73
CA TYR A 273 11.61 14.66 8.11
C TYR A 273 10.19 14.11 8.30
N LEU A 274 9.75 13.19 7.45
CA LEU A 274 8.42 12.58 7.46
C LEU A 274 8.47 11.15 8.00
N THR A 275 7.33 10.67 8.47
CA THR A 275 7.05 9.26 8.79
C THR A 275 5.67 8.91 8.30
N GLY A 276 5.40 7.62 8.11
CA GLY A 276 4.13 7.13 7.60
C GLY A 276 4.00 7.33 6.09
N LYS A 277 2.81 7.65 5.65
CA LYS A 277 2.40 7.66 4.24
C LYS A 277 1.60 8.91 3.88
N GLY A 278 1.39 9.09 2.58
CA GLY A 278 0.70 10.24 2.02
C GLY A 278 1.69 11.22 1.37
N GLN A 279 1.42 12.49 1.45
CA GLN A 279 2.20 13.57 0.84
C GLN A 279 2.50 13.32 -0.66
N LEU A 280 3.67 13.70 -1.15
CA LEU A 280 3.96 13.75 -2.59
C LEU A 280 5.29 13.10 -3.03
N TYR A 281 6.11 12.61 -2.09
CA TYR A 281 7.44 12.10 -2.38
C TYR A 281 7.45 10.59 -2.69
N ASP A 282 8.48 10.13 -3.38
CA ASP A 282 8.63 8.73 -3.79
C ASP A 282 8.59 7.74 -2.61
N GLY A 283 9.00 8.14 -1.41
CA GLY A 283 8.97 7.29 -0.22
C GLY A 283 7.60 6.65 0.09
N THR A 284 6.51 7.35 -0.22
CA THR A 284 5.15 6.80 -0.07
C THR A 284 4.63 6.11 -1.34
N MET A 285 5.05 6.57 -2.52
CA MET A 285 4.50 6.12 -3.80
C MET A 285 5.17 4.85 -4.34
N ARG A 286 6.47 4.69 -4.04
CA ARG A 286 7.28 3.58 -4.54
C ARG A 286 7.24 2.41 -3.56
N VAL A 287 6.68 1.29 -4.01
CA VAL A 287 6.55 0.04 -3.26
C VAL A 287 7.22 -1.11 -4.01
N PRO A 288 7.62 -2.20 -3.32
CA PRO A 288 8.10 -3.39 -3.99
C PRO A 288 7.00 -4.01 -4.86
N LEU A 289 7.40 -4.60 -5.97
CA LEU A 289 6.57 -5.52 -6.74
C LEU A 289 7.43 -6.70 -7.19
N ILE A 290 7.09 -7.89 -6.73
CA ILE A 290 7.70 -9.14 -7.14
C ILE A 290 6.62 -10.01 -7.77
N VAL A 291 6.85 -10.45 -9.01
CA VAL A 291 5.94 -11.33 -9.73
C VAL A 291 6.67 -12.63 -10.06
N ARG A 292 6.16 -13.75 -9.55
CA ARG A 292 6.58 -15.08 -9.96
C ARG A 292 5.50 -15.69 -10.84
N ASP A 293 5.70 -15.68 -12.13
CA ASP A 293 4.92 -16.48 -13.09
C ASP A 293 5.56 -17.88 -13.17
N PRO A 294 4.82 -18.95 -12.86
CA PRO A 294 5.37 -20.31 -12.89
C PRO A 294 5.60 -20.84 -14.31
N SER A 295 5.02 -20.21 -15.32
CA SER A 295 5.13 -20.68 -16.71
C SER A 295 6.56 -20.54 -17.26
N SER A 296 6.94 -21.47 -18.15
CA SER A 296 8.25 -21.44 -18.85
C SER A 296 8.44 -20.19 -19.72
N SER A 297 7.36 -19.53 -20.14
CA SER A 297 7.45 -18.25 -20.86
C SER A 297 8.07 -17.13 -20.03
N ALA A 298 8.07 -17.23 -18.70
CA ALA A 298 8.71 -16.28 -17.81
C ALA A 298 10.18 -16.59 -17.50
N ASP A 299 10.73 -17.68 -17.98
CA ASP A 299 12.13 -18.07 -17.70
C ASP A 299 13.13 -17.04 -18.23
N VAL A 300 12.77 -16.31 -19.28
CA VAL A 300 13.61 -15.26 -19.89
C VAL A 300 13.86 -14.06 -18.97
N THR A 301 13.00 -13.85 -17.96
CA THR A 301 13.10 -12.74 -17.00
C THR A 301 13.26 -13.21 -15.56
N ARG A 302 13.34 -14.52 -15.33
CA ARG A 302 13.46 -15.11 -13.99
C ARG A 302 14.68 -14.57 -13.25
N SER A 303 14.46 -14.13 -12.00
CA SER A 303 15.50 -13.50 -11.14
C SER A 303 16.08 -12.20 -11.71
N GLN A 304 15.38 -11.51 -12.59
CA GLN A 304 15.80 -10.22 -13.14
C GLN A 304 15.04 -9.06 -12.50
N HIS A 305 15.69 -7.89 -12.46
CA HIS A 305 15.04 -6.61 -12.26
C HIS A 305 14.57 -6.08 -13.61
N LEU A 306 13.28 -5.77 -13.71
CA LEU A 306 12.68 -5.20 -14.92
C LEU A 306 12.46 -3.70 -14.71
N ASP A 307 13.19 -2.89 -15.44
CA ASP A 307 13.05 -1.43 -15.42
C ASP A 307 11.73 -0.98 -16.05
N GLY A 308 11.26 0.21 -15.66
CA GLY A 308 10.05 0.84 -16.16
C GLY A 308 8.91 0.83 -15.14
N PHE A 309 7.93 1.68 -15.38
CA PHE A 309 6.85 1.91 -14.43
C PHE A 309 5.81 0.80 -14.43
N VAL A 310 5.37 0.46 -13.22
CA VAL A 310 4.20 -0.33 -12.91
C VAL A 310 3.37 0.41 -11.88
N GLU A 311 2.07 0.31 -11.98
CA GLU A 311 1.14 0.92 -11.04
C GLU A 311 0.37 -0.16 -10.27
N SER A 312 -0.07 0.10 -9.04
CA SER A 312 -0.82 -0.90 -8.25
C SER A 312 -2.15 -1.29 -8.90
N ILE A 313 -2.71 -0.42 -9.74
CA ILE A 313 -3.89 -0.75 -10.56
C ILE A 313 -3.62 -1.84 -11.61
N ASP A 314 -2.36 -2.19 -11.85
CA ASP A 314 -1.96 -3.23 -12.79
C ASP A 314 -2.05 -4.65 -12.18
N HIS A 315 -2.20 -4.76 -10.86
CA HIS A 315 -2.26 -6.06 -10.17
C HIS A 315 -3.48 -6.87 -10.60
N ALA A 316 -4.67 -6.29 -10.52
CA ALA A 316 -5.91 -6.99 -10.86
C ALA A 316 -5.95 -7.46 -12.33
N PRO A 317 -5.64 -6.64 -13.36
CA PRO A 317 -5.60 -7.13 -14.74
C PRO A 317 -4.51 -8.19 -14.95
N THR A 318 -3.39 -8.15 -14.22
CA THR A 318 -2.35 -9.19 -14.29
C THR A 318 -2.88 -10.54 -13.80
N ILE A 319 -3.59 -10.55 -12.68
CA ILE A 319 -4.19 -11.77 -12.11
C ILE A 319 -5.28 -12.31 -13.03
N LEU A 320 -6.19 -11.45 -13.52
CA LEU A 320 -7.25 -11.86 -14.43
C LEU A 320 -6.69 -12.46 -15.73
N GLU A 321 -5.70 -11.82 -16.35
CA GLU A 321 -5.06 -12.33 -17.57
C GLU A 321 -4.40 -13.69 -17.33
N TYR A 322 -3.66 -13.85 -16.23
CA TYR A 322 -3.03 -15.13 -15.89
C TYR A 322 -4.05 -16.26 -15.76
N LEU A 323 -5.21 -15.98 -15.18
CA LEU A 323 -6.30 -16.94 -14.98
C LEU A 323 -7.23 -17.08 -16.20
N GLY A 324 -6.94 -16.39 -17.31
CA GLY A 324 -7.78 -16.43 -18.51
C GLY A 324 -9.14 -15.77 -18.37
N VAL A 325 -9.30 -14.90 -17.37
CA VAL A 325 -10.53 -14.14 -17.13
C VAL A 325 -10.48 -12.84 -17.93
N PRO A 326 -11.52 -12.48 -18.70
CA PRO A 326 -11.55 -11.23 -19.45
C PRO A 326 -11.36 -10.02 -18.54
N ILE A 327 -10.46 -9.13 -18.94
CA ILE A 327 -10.22 -7.86 -18.22
C ILE A 327 -11.37 -6.91 -18.52
N PRO A 328 -12.11 -6.43 -17.51
CA PRO A 328 -13.20 -5.49 -17.72
C PRO A 328 -12.72 -4.19 -18.36
N ARG A 329 -13.46 -3.66 -19.35
CA ARG A 329 -13.10 -2.41 -20.06
C ARG A 329 -12.91 -1.21 -19.12
N ARG A 330 -13.60 -1.19 -17.98
CA ARG A 330 -13.51 -0.13 -16.96
C ARG A 330 -12.22 -0.20 -16.11
N PHE A 331 -11.45 -1.27 -16.18
CA PHE A 331 -10.16 -1.34 -15.53
C PHE A 331 -9.20 -0.38 -16.24
N GLN A 332 -8.50 0.43 -15.46
CA GLN A 332 -7.60 1.48 -15.96
C GLN A 332 -6.13 1.06 -15.94
N GLY A 333 -5.83 -0.01 -15.19
CA GLY A 333 -4.54 -0.67 -15.21
C GLY A 333 -4.34 -1.57 -16.41
N THR A 334 -3.11 -2.02 -16.60
CA THR A 334 -2.70 -2.94 -17.66
C THR A 334 -1.93 -4.12 -17.06
N SER A 335 -2.15 -5.32 -17.59
CA SER A 335 -1.38 -6.49 -17.12
C SER A 335 0.10 -6.33 -17.38
N VAL A 336 0.91 -6.81 -16.46
CA VAL A 336 2.37 -6.86 -16.57
C VAL A 336 2.90 -8.22 -17.03
N LEU A 337 2.02 -9.18 -17.33
CA LEU A 337 2.45 -10.54 -17.73
C LEU A 337 3.30 -10.53 -18.99
N SER A 338 2.97 -9.72 -19.99
CA SER A 338 3.79 -9.61 -21.21
C SER A 338 5.23 -9.22 -20.89
N ARG A 339 5.43 -8.29 -19.94
CA ARG A 339 6.76 -7.87 -19.48
C ARG A 339 7.47 -8.97 -18.70
N VAL A 340 6.76 -9.63 -17.79
CA VAL A 340 7.28 -10.79 -17.06
C VAL A 340 7.70 -11.91 -18.02
N ARG A 341 7.09 -11.97 -19.20
CA ARG A 341 7.41 -12.93 -20.29
C ARG A 341 8.33 -12.36 -21.37
N GLY A 342 9.02 -11.24 -21.11
CA GLY A 342 10.10 -10.72 -21.94
C GLY A 342 9.75 -9.58 -22.91
N SER A 343 8.51 -9.07 -22.93
CA SER A 343 8.20 -7.84 -23.66
C SER A 343 8.94 -6.63 -23.07
N GLN A 344 9.34 -5.72 -23.94
CA GLN A 344 9.96 -4.46 -23.54
C GLN A 344 8.94 -3.33 -23.31
N ASP A 345 7.66 -3.59 -23.52
CA ASP A 345 6.61 -2.59 -23.34
C ASP A 345 6.52 -2.17 -21.87
N SER A 346 6.55 -0.88 -21.62
CA SER A 346 6.41 -0.31 -20.28
C SER A 346 5.68 1.02 -20.31
N LYS A 347 5.05 1.36 -19.20
CA LYS A 347 4.54 2.72 -19.01
C LYS A 347 5.72 3.69 -18.98
N THR A 348 5.52 4.86 -19.56
CA THR A 348 6.52 5.95 -19.57
C THR A 348 6.33 6.91 -18.42
N GLU A 349 5.15 6.90 -17.78
CA GLU A 349 4.78 7.79 -16.70
C GLU A 349 3.76 7.12 -15.75
N ILE A 350 3.68 7.60 -14.52
CA ILE A 350 2.73 7.19 -13.49
C ILE A 350 1.99 8.40 -12.93
N TYR A 351 0.85 8.12 -12.28
CA TYR A 351 0.00 9.13 -11.69
C TYR A 351 -0.34 8.80 -10.24
N TYR A 352 -0.44 9.85 -9.41
CA TYR A 352 -0.81 9.71 -8.01
C TYR A 352 -1.75 10.84 -7.61
N GLU A 353 -2.69 10.52 -6.73
CA GLU A 353 -3.71 11.44 -6.25
C GLU A 353 -3.82 11.37 -4.72
N LYS A 354 -4.09 12.50 -4.08
CA LYS A 354 -4.30 12.53 -2.62
C LYS A 354 -5.25 13.62 -2.19
N ASP A 355 -6.11 13.30 -1.22
CA ASP A 355 -6.80 14.26 -0.37
C ASP A 355 -5.81 14.80 0.68
N ILE A 356 -5.60 16.12 0.68
CA ILE A 356 -4.69 16.82 1.60
C ILE A 356 -5.45 17.62 2.67
N SER A 357 -6.69 17.25 2.96
CA SER A 357 -7.53 17.94 3.95
C SER A 357 -6.87 18.00 5.33
N GLY A 358 -6.14 16.97 5.72
CA GLY A 358 -5.41 16.90 6.98
C GLY A 358 -4.32 17.97 7.12
N GLU A 359 -3.71 18.36 6.00
CA GLU A 359 -2.59 19.30 5.98
C GLU A 359 -3.03 20.75 5.75
N VAL A 360 -4.04 20.98 4.91
CA VAL A 360 -4.32 22.33 4.37
C VAL A 360 -5.68 22.91 4.75
N ALA A 361 -6.48 22.25 5.59
CA ALA A 361 -7.82 22.74 5.96
C ALA A 361 -7.84 24.20 6.45
N ASN A 362 -6.76 24.63 7.11
CA ASN A 362 -6.63 25.99 7.65
C ASN A 362 -6.39 27.08 6.60
N ILE A 363 -5.87 26.71 5.41
CA ILE A 363 -5.52 27.64 4.33
C ILE A 363 -6.42 27.51 3.11
N VAL A 364 -7.07 26.34 2.95
CA VAL A 364 -8.04 26.03 1.91
C VAL A 364 -9.37 25.69 2.57
N PRO A 365 -10.27 26.69 2.77
CA PRO A 365 -11.56 26.45 3.43
C PRO A 365 -12.47 25.49 2.71
N ASP A 366 -12.49 25.56 1.35
CA ASP A 366 -13.31 24.70 0.51
C ASP A 366 -12.72 23.26 0.47
N PRO A 367 -13.44 22.26 0.98
CA PRO A 367 -12.95 20.88 1.00
C PRO A 367 -12.75 20.31 -0.42
N ASP A 368 -13.50 20.74 -1.42
CA ASP A 368 -13.40 20.25 -2.80
C ASP A 368 -12.10 20.68 -3.49
N LEU A 369 -11.41 21.68 -2.92
CA LEU A 369 -10.12 22.18 -3.41
C LEU A 369 -8.92 21.61 -2.64
N ARG A 370 -9.11 20.62 -1.78
CA ARG A 370 -8.04 20.01 -0.96
C ARG A 370 -7.46 18.73 -1.58
N LEU A 371 -7.14 18.80 -2.86
CA LEU A 371 -6.61 17.69 -3.63
C LEU A 371 -5.26 18.07 -4.23
N LEU A 372 -4.36 17.07 -4.32
CA LEU A 372 -3.19 17.14 -5.17
C LEU A 372 -3.18 15.99 -6.17
N TRP A 373 -2.62 16.26 -7.35
CA TRP A 373 -2.34 15.28 -8.39
C TRP A 373 -0.88 15.33 -8.79
N VAL A 374 -0.30 14.17 -9.01
CA VAL A 374 1.10 14.03 -9.42
C VAL A 374 1.15 13.29 -10.75
N VAL A 375 2.03 13.76 -11.63
CA VAL A 375 2.54 12.98 -12.75
C VAL A 375 4.05 12.88 -12.64
N ARG A 376 4.57 11.67 -12.80
CA ARG A 376 6.00 11.37 -12.70
C ARG A 376 6.44 10.49 -13.86
N ASP A 377 7.51 10.87 -14.52
CA ASP A 377 8.28 10.01 -15.43
C ASP A 377 9.75 9.91 -14.95
N ASN A 378 10.67 9.46 -15.80
CA ASN A 378 12.08 9.34 -15.43
C ASN A 378 12.81 10.68 -15.30
N ASP A 379 12.28 11.73 -15.92
CA ASP A 379 12.92 13.02 -16.00
C ASP A 379 12.42 14.01 -14.95
N TYR A 380 11.11 14.06 -14.75
CA TYR A 380 10.47 15.04 -13.88
C TYR A 380 9.31 14.46 -13.06
N LYS A 381 9.09 15.08 -11.91
CA LYS A 381 7.83 14.96 -11.16
C LYS A 381 7.17 16.32 -11.07
N TYR A 382 5.89 16.38 -11.44
CA TYR A 382 5.07 17.57 -11.34
C TYR A 382 3.88 17.32 -10.41
N VAL A 383 3.63 18.28 -9.51
CA VAL A 383 2.52 18.23 -8.54
C VAL A 383 1.61 19.41 -8.78
N GLN A 384 0.35 19.15 -9.08
CA GLN A 384 -0.72 20.14 -9.19
C GLN A 384 -1.62 20.09 -7.97
N PHE A 385 -1.91 21.27 -7.41
CA PHE A 385 -2.91 21.42 -6.36
C PHE A 385 -4.19 21.98 -6.95
N ALA A 386 -5.35 21.57 -6.40
CA ALA A 386 -6.65 22.07 -6.89
C ALA A 386 -6.90 23.54 -6.46
N SER A 387 -6.33 23.96 -5.33
CA SER A 387 -6.47 25.33 -4.82
C SER A 387 -5.44 26.28 -5.44
N GLU A 388 -5.87 27.44 -5.93
CA GLU A 388 -4.99 28.54 -6.38
C GLU A 388 -4.08 29.07 -5.27
N LYS A 389 -4.42 28.84 -4.01
CA LYS A 389 -3.60 29.29 -2.84
C LYS A 389 -2.34 28.46 -2.67
N ILE A 390 -2.21 27.33 -3.37
CA ILE A 390 -1.06 26.43 -3.28
C ILE A 390 -0.46 26.32 -4.69
N PRO A 391 0.69 26.95 -4.95
CA PRO A 391 1.34 26.87 -6.24
C PRO A 391 1.81 25.45 -6.56
N PRO A 392 2.03 25.09 -7.82
CA PRO A 392 2.52 23.77 -8.20
C PRO A 392 3.97 23.54 -7.76
N LEU A 393 4.39 22.27 -7.81
CA LEU A 393 5.78 21.86 -7.62
C LEU A 393 6.29 21.13 -8.87
N LEU A 394 7.57 21.31 -9.18
CA LEU A 394 8.28 20.60 -10.24
C LEU A 394 9.66 20.19 -9.72
N PHE A 395 10.01 18.92 -9.85
CA PHE A 395 11.33 18.38 -9.50
C PHE A 395 12.00 17.78 -10.73
N ASP A 396 13.28 18.11 -10.97
CA ASP A 396 14.10 17.49 -12.01
C ASP A 396 14.79 16.25 -11.44
N LEU A 397 14.21 15.08 -11.65
CA LEU A 397 14.66 13.83 -11.05
C LEU A 397 16.03 13.32 -11.58
N ARG A 398 16.53 13.86 -12.69
CA ARG A 398 17.86 13.53 -13.22
C ARG A 398 18.97 14.24 -12.43
N ASN A 399 18.71 15.46 -11.97
CA ASN A 399 19.67 16.29 -11.25
C ASN A 399 19.39 16.36 -9.75
N ASP A 400 18.15 16.13 -9.35
CA ASP A 400 17.65 16.13 -7.97
C ASP A 400 16.73 14.92 -7.73
N PRO A 401 17.29 13.68 -7.71
CA PRO A 401 16.52 12.46 -7.55
C PRO A 401 15.82 12.33 -6.18
N ASP A 402 16.23 13.12 -5.21
CA ASP A 402 15.68 13.17 -3.88
C ASP A 402 14.69 14.34 -3.66
N GLU A 403 14.31 15.06 -4.73
CA GLU A 403 13.19 16.01 -4.76
C GLU A 403 13.29 17.20 -3.78
N TYR A 404 14.47 17.77 -3.62
CA TYR A 404 14.71 18.91 -2.72
C TYR A 404 14.35 20.26 -3.31
N GLN A 405 14.55 20.45 -4.63
CA GLN A 405 14.44 21.73 -5.28
C GLN A 405 13.18 21.87 -6.13
N ASN A 406 12.26 22.73 -5.69
CA ASN A 406 11.09 23.09 -6.50
C ASN A 406 11.49 24.07 -7.62
N LEU A 407 11.28 23.68 -8.86
CA LEU A 407 11.61 24.45 -10.07
C LEU A 407 10.37 25.07 -10.74
N ALA A 408 9.16 24.88 -10.18
CA ALA A 408 7.90 25.31 -10.82
C ALA A 408 7.80 26.82 -11.04
N ASN A 409 8.51 27.62 -10.24
CA ASN A 409 8.52 29.09 -10.34
C ASN A 409 9.71 29.65 -11.15
N ASP A 410 10.63 28.79 -11.60
CA ASP A 410 11.76 29.23 -12.42
C ASP A 410 11.29 29.43 -13.87
N PRO A 411 11.43 30.63 -14.46
CA PRO A 411 11.03 30.90 -15.85
C PRO A 411 11.65 29.94 -16.88
N ALA A 412 12.84 29.41 -16.62
CA ALA A 412 13.50 28.44 -17.51
C ALA A 412 12.74 27.13 -17.62
N TYR A 413 11.99 26.74 -16.58
CA TYR A 413 11.23 25.49 -16.52
C TYR A 413 9.74 25.66 -16.85
N MET A 414 9.27 26.87 -17.16
CA MET A 414 7.85 27.13 -17.49
C MET A 414 7.33 26.26 -18.65
N PRO A 415 8.09 26.03 -19.74
CA PRO A 415 7.68 25.10 -20.80
C PRO A 415 7.48 23.68 -20.28
N THR A 416 8.35 23.20 -19.36
CA THR A 416 8.23 21.88 -18.74
C THR A 416 6.98 21.80 -17.85
N VAL A 417 6.74 22.79 -17.02
CA VAL A 417 5.50 22.91 -16.22
C VAL A 417 4.27 22.77 -17.10
N LEU A 418 4.22 23.48 -18.23
CA LEU A 418 3.08 23.43 -19.16
C LEU A 418 2.90 22.01 -19.75
N ILE A 419 3.97 21.34 -20.14
CA ILE A 419 3.94 19.98 -20.67
C ILE A 419 3.33 19.02 -19.63
N TYR A 420 3.80 19.07 -18.38
CA TYR A 420 3.34 18.17 -17.33
C TYR A 420 1.90 18.48 -16.86
N CYS A 421 1.53 19.74 -16.84
CA CYS A 421 0.15 20.15 -16.65
C CYS A 421 -0.78 19.56 -17.74
N GLN A 422 -0.36 19.60 -19.00
CA GLN A 422 -1.10 18.97 -20.10
C GLN A 422 -1.13 17.45 -20.00
N LYS A 423 -0.08 16.78 -19.49
CA LYS A 423 -0.09 15.34 -19.21
C LYS A 423 -1.19 15.01 -18.19
N LEU A 424 -1.25 15.73 -17.06
CA LEU A 424 -2.30 15.56 -16.05
C LEU A 424 -3.70 15.78 -16.62
N LEU A 425 -3.89 16.84 -17.42
CA LEU A 425 -5.18 17.11 -18.03
C LEU A 425 -5.63 15.98 -18.97
N ARG A 426 -4.73 15.50 -19.84
CA ARG A 426 -5.03 14.38 -20.76
C ARG A 426 -5.32 13.09 -20.00
N TRP A 427 -4.52 12.81 -18.96
CA TRP A 427 -4.75 11.65 -18.10
C TRP A 427 -6.13 11.73 -17.43
N ARG A 428 -6.51 12.89 -16.90
CA ARG A 428 -7.81 13.10 -16.27
C ARG A 428 -8.97 12.92 -17.26
N MET A 429 -8.86 13.49 -18.45
CA MET A 429 -9.85 13.32 -19.51
C MET A 429 -10.02 11.86 -19.94
N LYS A 430 -8.91 11.12 -20.05
CA LYS A 430 -8.91 9.70 -20.41
C LYS A 430 -9.59 8.82 -19.33
N HIS A 431 -9.40 9.17 -18.06
CA HIS A 431 -9.84 8.35 -16.92
C HIS A 431 -11.07 8.92 -16.21
N GLU A 432 -11.75 9.89 -16.83
CA GLU A 432 -13.06 10.32 -16.36
C GLU A 432 -14.07 9.17 -16.48
N ASP A 433 -15.06 9.16 -15.56
CA ASP A 433 -16.09 8.13 -15.57
C ASP A 433 -16.95 8.21 -16.83
N GLN A 434 -16.76 7.29 -17.76
CA GLN A 434 -17.44 7.20 -19.04
C GLN A 434 -18.37 5.97 -19.12
N ARG A 435 -18.86 5.45 -18.01
CA ARG A 435 -19.68 4.22 -17.98
C ARG A 435 -20.87 4.27 -18.92
N MET A 436 -21.55 5.39 -19.03
CA MET A 436 -22.70 5.52 -19.93
C MET A 436 -22.29 5.54 -21.40
N ALA A 437 -21.17 6.17 -21.75
CA ALA A 437 -20.62 6.14 -23.11
C ALA A 437 -20.19 4.71 -23.49
N HIS A 438 -19.52 4.02 -22.61
CA HIS A 438 -19.14 2.62 -22.82
C HIS A 438 -20.36 1.68 -22.92
N TRP A 439 -21.41 1.95 -22.15
CA TRP A 439 -22.65 1.20 -22.25
C TRP A 439 -23.30 1.38 -23.63
N TYR A 440 -23.37 2.61 -24.13
CA TYR A 440 -23.92 2.90 -25.46
C TYR A 440 -23.16 2.17 -26.57
N GLU A 441 -21.82 2.27 -26.58
CA GLU A 441 -20.97 1.57 -27.55
C GLU A 441 -21.13 0.04 -27.53
N ALA A 442 -21.37 -0.55 -26.35
CA ALA A 442 -21.55 -1.99 -26.20
C ALA A 442 -22.93 -2.47 -26.70
N HIS A 443 -23.93 -1.55 -26.85
CA HIS A 443 -25.32 -1.88 -27.17
C HIS A 443 -25.79 -1.25 -28.48
N SER A 444 -24.95 -0.45 -29.16
CA SER A 444 -25.21 0.13 -30.50
C SER A 444 -24.55 -0.71 -31.60
#